data_c80dba25334b82d8b49f24907d07155a
#
_entry.id   c80dba25334b82d8b49f24907d07155a
#
_cell.length_a   1.000
_cell.length_b   1.000
_cell.length_c   1.000
_cell.angle_alpha   90.00
_cell.angle_beta   90.00
_cell.angle_gamma   90.00
#
_symmetry.space_group_name_H-M   'P 1'
#
loop_
_entity.id
_entity.type
_entity.pdbx_description
1 polymer ?
#
loop_
_entity_poly.entity_id
_entity_poly.type
_entity_poly.pdbx_seq_one_letter_code
_entity_poly.pdbx_strand_id
1 'polypeptide(L)'
;VYKRQIEILLISVSVAMDAFAVSIGKGLTVTRVRPVDVIKTALWFGGFQALFPLLGFFAANTFSKYVTAVDHWIIFALLAFIGGNMIREAFGEEEENSRETAQFDWRHMLPLAVACSIDAFAVGVSFAFMKVNIWFSVIVISVVTGAFSTVGLYIGRVFGARWQKPAQIAGGAVLVLLGLKVLLEHLGFIAW
;
A
#
# COMPACT_ATOMS: atom_id res chain seq x y z
N VAL A 1 23.88 16.29 7.98
CA VAL A 1 22.44 16.56 8.03
C VAL A 1 21.78 16.28 6.68
N TYR A 2 22.26 16.87 5.58
CA TYR A 2 21.63 16.73 4.24
C TYR A 2 21.60 15.29 3.70
N LYS A 3 22.66 14.49 3.88
CA LYS A 3 22.68 13.08 3.41
C LYS A 3 21.53 12.27 4.01
N ARG A 4 21.31 12.39 5.31
CA ARG A 4 20.26 11.66 6.02
C ARG A 4 18.85 12.09 5.59
N GLN A 5 18.64 13.36 5.26
CA GLN A 5 17.36 13.84 4.75
C GLN A 5 17.06 13.29 3.35
N ILE A 6 18.09 13.19 2.48
CA ILE A 6 17.96 12.58 1.16
C ILE A 6 17.64 11.10 1.27
N GLU A 7 18.30 10.37 2.19
CA GLU A 7 17.99 8.96 2.45
C GLU A 7 16.55 8.76 2.89
N ILE A 8 16.05 9.57 3.84
CA ILE A 8 14.66 9.52 4.28
C ILE A 8 13.70 9.81 3.11
N LEU A 9 14.01 10.79 2.27
CA LEU A 9 13.18 11.12 1.10
C LEU A 9 13.15 9.97 0.10
N LEU A 10 14.29 9.35 -0.20
CA LEU A 10 14.36 8.20 -1.11
C LEU A 10 13.58 7.00 -0.56
N ILE A 11 13.72 6.70 0.73
CA ILE A 11 12.93 5.67 1.40
C ILE A 11 11.44 6.01 1.33
N SER A 12 11.06 7.28 1.58
CA SER A 12 9.66 7.72 1.51
C SER A 12 9.06 7.54 0.13
N VAL A 13 9.81 7.84 -0.93
CA VAL A 13 9.37 7.63 -2.32
C VAL A 13 9.23 6.14 -2.60
N SER A 14 10.19 5.32 -2.18
CA SER A 14 10.14 3.87 -2.38
C SER A 14 8.89 3.25 -1.73
N VAL A 15 8.66 3.58 -0.47
CA VAL A 15 7.50 3.11 0.32
C VAL A 15 6.17 3.67 -0.21
N ALA A 16 6.17 4.87 -0.80
CA ALA A 16 4.97 5.46 -1.39
C ALA A 16 4.55 4.80 -2.72
N MET A 17 5.42 4.03 -3.37
CA MET A 17 5.13 3.43 -4.67
C MET A 17 4.00 2.40 -4.62
N ASP A 18 3.85 1.67 -3.52
CA ASP A 18 2.76 0.70 -3.36
C ASP A 18 1.40 1.41 -3.27
N ALA A 19 1.31 2.45 -2.45
CA ALA A 19 0.12 3.27 -2.34
C ALA A 19 -0.20 4.01 -3.65
N PHE A 20 0.83 4.43 -4.40
CA PHE A 20 0.69 4.99 -5.74
C PHE A 20 0.06 3.99 -6.71
N ALA A 21 0.60 2.77 -6.79
CA ALA A 21 0.10 1.72 -7.67
C ALA A 21 -1.36 1.34 -7.35
N VAL A 22 -1.69 1.17 -6.07
CA VAL A 22 -3.06 0.89 -5.63
C VAL A 22 -4.00 2.07 -5.92
N SER A 23 -3.53 3.31 -5.77
CA SER A 23 -4.31 4.51 -6.08
C SER A 23 -4.58 4.65 -7.58
N ILE A 24 -3.65 4.24 -8.45
CA ILE A 24 -3.91 4.12 -9.90
C ILE A 24 -5.04 3.12 -10.13
N GLY A 25 -4.97 1.93 -9.52
CA GLY A 25 -6.02 0.92 -9.61
C GLY A 25 -7.40 1.46 -9.22
N LYS A 26 -7.47 2.20 -8.11
CA LYS A 26 -8.71 2.87 -7.70
C LYS A 26 -9.15 3.97 -8.66
N GLY A 27 -8.21 4.75 -9.19
CA GLY A 27 -8.49 5.77 -10.19
C GLY A 27 -9.10 5.21 -11.48
N LEU A 28 -8.69 4.01 -11.88
CA LEU A 28 -9.25 3.31 -13.05
C LEU A 28 -10.74 2.97 -12.90
N THR A 29 -11.21 2.78 -11.67
CA THR A 29 -12.59 2.33 -11.36
C THR A 29 -13.57 3.49 -11.18
N VAL A 30 -13.12 4.74 -11.11
CA VAL A 30 -13.96 5.90 -10.90
C VAL A 30 -14.13 6.73 -12.17
N THR A 31 -15.36 7.14 -12.46
CA THR A 31 -15.66 8.03 -13.60
C THR A 31 -15.30 9.48 -13.29
N ARG A 32 -15.41 9.89 -12.01
CA ARG A 32 -15.07 11.25 -11.55
C ARG A 32 -14.35 11.17 -10.21
N VAL A 33 -13.18 11.84 -10.12
CA VAL A 33 -12.48 12.03 -8.86
C VAL A 33 -13.08 13.24 -8.15
N ARG A 34 -13.72 13.01 -7.02
CA ARG A 34 -14.25 14.07 -6.16
C ARG A 34 -13.18 14.53 -5.18
N PRO A 35 -13.17 15.79 -4.73
CA PRO A 35 -12.21 16.25 -3.72
C PRO A 35 -12.23 15.39 -2.44
N VAL A 36 -13.40 14.87 -2.09
CA VAL A 36 -13.57 13.97 -0.93
C VAL A 36 -12.84 12.64 -1.12
N ASP A 37 -12.82 12.10 -2.33
CA ASP A 37 -12.14 10.84 -2.65
C ASP A 37 -10.62 11.02 -2.56
N VAL A 38 -10.13 12.17 -3.01
CA VAL A 38 -8.69 12.56 -2.88
C VAL A 38 -8.30 12.66 -1.41
N ILE A 39 -9.09 13.37 -0.61
CA ILE A 39 -8.84 13.53 0.84
C ILE A 39 -8.87 12.17 1.54
N LYS A 40 -9.88 11.34 1.26
CA LYS A 40 -9.98 9.99 1.82
C LYS A 40 -8.75 9.16 1.46
N THR A 41 -8.37 9.12 0.18
CA THR A 41 -7.22 8.35 -0.30
C THR A 41 -5.93 8.81 0.37
N ALA A 42 -5.68 10.13 0.40
CA ALA A 42 -4.50 10.69 1.04
C ALA A 42 -4.46 10.41 2.55
N LEU A 43 -5.61 10.52 3.25
CA LEU A 43 -5.69 10.24 4.69
C LEU A 43 -5.52 8.76 5.01
N TRP A 44 -6.14 7.86 4.24
CA TRP A 44 -5.99 6.42 4.45
C TRP A 44 -4.55 5.97 4.20
N PHE A 45 -4.02 6.19 3.02
CA PHE A 45 -2.65 5.74 2.70
C PHE A 45 -1.60 6.53 3.48
N GLY A 46 -1.66 7.86 3.51
CA GLY A 46 -0.73 8.68 4.27
C GLY A 46 -0.80 8.43 5.78
N GLY A 47 -2.01 8.25 6.33
CA GLY A 47 -2.20 7.97 7.76
C GLY A 47 -1.66 6.60 8.18
N PHE A 48 -1.92 5.55 7.41
CA PHE A 48 -1.38 4.22 7.69
C PHE A 48 0.14 4.17 7.45
N GLN A 49 0.64 4.84 6.42
CA GLN A 49 2.08 5.01 6.17
C GLN A 49 2.80 5.86 7.24
N ALA A 50 2.08 6.60 8.06
CA ALA A 50 2.60 7.22 9.26
C ALA A 50 2.54 6.28 10.47
N LEU A 51 1.42 5.58 10.64
CA LEU A 51 1.15 4.72 11.78
C LEU A 51 2.09 3.50 11.82
N PHE A 52 2.26 2.82 10.70
CA PHE A 52 3.01 1.56 10.64
C PHE A 52 4.51 1.73 10.94
N PRO A 53 5.24 2.74 10.43
CA PRO A 53 6.62 2.98 10.86
C PRO A 53 6.73 3.33 12.34
N LEU A 54 5.76 4.05 12.90
CA LEU A 54 5.74 4.29 14.34
C LEU A 54 5.59 2.98 15.12
N LEU A 55 4.65 2.13 14.71
CA LEU A 55 4.47 0.81 15.33
C LEU A 55 5.73 -0.04 15.20
N GLY A 56 6.36 -0.08 14.03
CA GLY A 56 7.62 -0.79 13.80
C GLY A 56 8.77 -0.28 14.66
N PHE A 57 8.90 1.05 14.76
CA PHE A 57 9.92 1.69 15.60
C PHE A 57 9.76 1.34 17.09
N PHE A 58 8.55 1.41 17.62
CA PHE A 58 8.28 1.06 19.01
C PHE A 58 8.36 -0.46 19.24
N ALA A 59 7.90 -1.27 18.28
CA ALA A 59 8.00 -2.72 18.37
C ALA A 59 9.46 -3.20 18.38
N ALA A 60 10.34 -2.58 17.61
CA ALA A 60 11.77 -2.91 17.59
C ALA A 60 12.43 -2.76 18.94
N ASN A 61 12.00 -1.76 19.71
CA ASN A 61 12.50 -1.54 21.06
C ASN A 61 11.97 -2.55 22.11
N THR A 62 10.84 -3.19 21.81
CA THR A 62 10.14 -4.08 22.76
C THR A 62 10.31 -5.56 22.40
N PHE A 63 10.38 -5.92 21.11
CA PHE A 63 10.23 -7.31 20.62
C PHE A 63 11.29 -7.75 19.61
N SER A 64 12.55 -7.39 19.78
CA SER A 64 13.63 -7.68 18.79
C SER A 64 13.80 -9.16 18.37
N LYS A 65 13.15 -10.12 19.02
CA LYS A 65 13.27 -11.56 18.76
C LYS A 65 12.07 -12.24 18.10
N TYR A 66 10.89 -11.62 18.02
CA TYR A 66 9.65 -12.30 17.63
C TYR A 66 9.05 -11.83 16.29
N VAL A 67 9.55 -10.76 15.69
CA VAL A 67 8.92 -10.10 14.53
C VAL A 67 9.09 -10.89 13.21
N THR A 68 10.07 -11.77 13.10
CA THR A 68 10.43 -12.39 11.81
C THR A 68 9.68 -13.65 11.40
N ALA A 69 8.93 -14.29 12.31
CA ALA A 69 8.38 -15.61 12.03
C ALA A 69 6.95 -15.61 11.44
N VAL A 70 6.19 -14.52 11.60
CA VAL A 70 4.75 -14.46 11.24
C VAL A 70 4.50 -13.62 9.98
N ASP A 71 5.44 -12.78 9.59
CA ASP A 71 5.27 -11.75 8.55
C ASP A 71 4.89 -12.32 7.18
N HIS A 72 5.51 -13.42 6.76
CA HIS A 72 5.33 -14.00 5.41
C HIS A 72 3.92 -14.56 5.18
N TRP A 73 3.32 -15.20 6.19
CA TRP A 73 1.95 -15.72 6.12
C TRP A 73 0.93 -14.59 6.08
N ILE A 74 1.16 -13.53 6.85
CA ILE A 74 0.29 -12.34 6.84
C ILE A 74 0.41 -11.63 5.50
N ILE A 75 1.63 -11.43 4.99
CA ILE A 75 1.87 -10.83 3.67
C ILE A 75 1.17 -11.65 2.57
N PHE A 76 1.35 -12.97 2.56
CA PHE A 76 0.69 -13.84 1.59
C PHE A 76 -0.84 -13.73 1.67
N ALA A 77 -1.41 -13.85 2.87
CA ALA A 77 -2.86 -13.80 3.06
C ALA A 77 -3.44 -12.45 2.60
N LEU A 78 -2.77 -11.34 2.91
CA LEU A 78 -3.19 -10.00 2.49
C LEU A 78 -3.08 -9.82 0.98
N LEU A 79 -1.95 -10.18 0.37
CA LEU A 79 -1.75 -10.06 -1.08
C LEU A 79 -2.71 -10.97 -1.86
N ALA A 80 -2.94 -12.20 -1.37
CA ALA A 80 -3.89 -13.13 -1.97
C ALA A 80 -5.34 -12.61 -1.84
N PHE A 81 -5.71 -12.06 -0.69
CA PHE A 81 -7.03 -11.48 -0.45
C PHE A 81 -7.29 -10.27 -1.36
N ILE A 82 -6.33 -9.34 -1.44
CA ILE A 82 -6.46 -8.12 -2.24
C ILE A 82 -6.46 -8.47 -3.73
N GLY A 83 -5.50 -9.27 -4.17
CA GLY A 83 -5.39 -9.70 -5.56
C GLY A 83 -6.61 -10.50 -6.01
N GLY A 84 -7.09 -11.41 -5.18
CA GLY A 84 -8.32 -12.18 -5.42
C GLY A 84 -9.55 -11.30 -5.49
N ASN A 85 -9.67 -10.29 -4.62
CA ASN A 85 -10.78 -9.34 -4.65
C ASN A 85 -10.74 -8.45 -5.91
N MET A 86 -9.57 -7.97 -6.33
CA MET A 86 -9.40 -7.23 -7.58
C MET A 86 -9.84 -8.03 -8.80
N ILE A 87 -9.47 -9.31 -8.86
CA ILE A 87 -9.88 -10.22 -9.95
C ILE A 87 -11.41 -10.43 -9.91
N ARG A 88 -11.96 -10.68 -8.72
CA ARG A 88 -13.40 -10.86 -8.53
C ARG A 88 -14.19 -9.62 -8.97
N GLU A 89 -13.74 -8.42 -8.60
CA GLU A 89 -14.36 -7.14 -9.01
C GLU A 89 -14.32 -6.94 -10.52
N ALA A 90 -13.25 -7.40 -11.21
CA ALA A 90 -13.13 -7.29 -12.66
C ALA A 90 -14.17 -8.14 -13.42
N PHE A 91 -14.67 -9.22 -12.81
CA PHE A 91 -15.68 -10.12 -13.39
C PHE A 91 -17.10 -9.85 -12.87
N GLY A 92 -17.28 -9.05 -11.81
CA GLY A 92 -18.59 -8.74 -11.24
C GLY A 92 -19.36 -7.74 -12.12
N GLU A 93 -20.60 -8.08 -12.45
CA GLU A 93 -21.59 -7.18 -13.10
C GLU A 93 -22.39 -6.46 -12.01
N GLU A 94 -21.86 -5.46 -11.33
CA GLU A 94 -22.64 -4.67 -10.37
C GLU A 94 -22.86 -3.24 -10.87
N GLU A 95 -24.01 -2.67 -10.51
CA GLU A 95 -24.49 -1.35 -10.92
C GLU A 95 -23.46 -0.23 -10.70
N GLU A 96 -23.13 0.51 -11.75
CA GLU A 96 -22.08 1.53 -11.83
C GLU A 96 -22.17 2.62 -10.74
N ASN A 97 -23.36 2.99 -10.33
CA ASN A 97 -23.57 4.06 -9.35
C ASN A 97 -23.31 3.67 -7.89
N SER A 98 -23.44 2.39 -7.55
CA SER A 98 -23.17 1.87 -6.20
C SER A 98 -21.68 1.63 -5.97
N ARG A 99 -20.91 1.38 -7.04
CA ARG A 99 -19.46 1.10 -6.99
C ARG A 99 -18.62 2.33 -6.64
N GLU A 100 -18.97 3.53 -7.16
CA GLU A 100 -18.16 4.73 -6.93
C GLU A 100 -18.09 5.14 -5.46
N THR A 101 -19.19 4.99 -4.72
CA THR A 101 -19.24 5.34 -3.30
C THR A 101 -18.64 4.24 -2.41
N ALA A 102 -18.88 2.98 -2.75
CA ALA A 102 -18.39 1.84 -1.98
C ALA A 102 -16.87 1.66 -2.03
N GLN A 103 -16.20 2.06 -3.12
CA GLN A 103 -14.76 1.90 -3.30
C GLN A 103 -13.90 2.76 -2.35
N PHE A 104 -14.46 3.87 -1.84
CA PHE A 104 -13.81 4.75 -0.86
C PHE A 104 -14.39 4.59 0.55
N ASP A 105 -15.19 3.54 0.77
CA ASP A 105 -15.66 3.18 2.11
C ASP A 105 -14.54 2.52 2.93
N TRP A 106 -14.63 2.64 4.26
CA TRP A 106 -13.62 2.14 5.20
C TRP A 106 -13.36 0.62 5.04
N ARG A 107 -14.39 -0.15 4.67
CA ARG A 107 -14.29 -1.61 4.47
C ARG A 107 -13.37 -2.00 3.31
N HIS A 108 -13.29 -1.15 2.28
CA HIS A 108 -12.42 -1.37 1.12
C HIS A 108 -11.06 -0.68 1.26
N MET A 109 -11.03 0.48 1.94
CA MET A 109 -9.80 1.24 2.11
C MET A 109 -8.87 0.66 3.18
N LEU A 110 -9.45 0.12 4.28
CA LEU A 110 -8.68 -0.41 5.41
C LEU A 110 -7.75 -1.57 5.00
N PRO A 111 -8.23 -2.64 4.33
CA PRO A 111 -7.34 -3.74 3.93
C PRO A 111 -6.22 -3.29 2.99
N LEU A 112 -6.54 -2.39 2.05
CA LEU A 112 -5.56 -1.85 1.11
C LEU A 112 -4.50 -0.99 1.81
N ALA A 113 -4.94 -0.11 2.72
CA ALA A 113 -4.03 0.74 3.49
C ALA A 113 -3.12 -0.09 4.41
N VAL A 114 -3.66 -1.10 5.07
CA VAL A 114 -2.87 -2.04 5.89
C VAL A 114 -1.85 -2.77 5.03
N ALA A 115 -2.27 -3.35 3.91
CA ALA A 115 -1.36 -4.10 3.04
C ALA A 115 -0.23 -3.26 2.48
N CYS A 116 -0.53 -2.03 2.03
CA CYS A 116 0.48 -1.09 1.53
C CYS A 116 1.43 -0.57 2.62
N SER A 117 1.10 -0.78 3.89
CA SER A 117 1.89 -0.22 5.00
C SER A 117 2.73 -1.25 5.74
N ILE A 118 2.71 -2.52 5.31
CA ILE A 118 3.51 -3.59 5.93
C ILE A 118 5.01 -3.35 5.73
N ASP A 119 5.41 -2.91 4.55
CA ASP A 119 6.80 -2.52 4.25
C ASP A 119 7.23 -1.30 5.08
N ALA A 120 6.32 -0.35 5.29
CA ALA A 120 6.55 0.80 6.14
C ALA A 120 6.80 0.39 7.61
N PHE A 121 6.17 -0.67 8.09
CA PHE A 121 6.47 -1.24 9.40
C PHE A 121 7.92 -1.71 9.49
N ALA A 122 8.42 -2.45 8.49
CA ALA A 122 9.82 -2.90 8.42
C ALA A 122 10.81 -1.71 8.36
N VAL A 123 10.45 -0.65 7.62
CA VAL A 123 11.22 0.59 7.59
C VAL A 123 11.26 1.24 8.98
N GLY A 124 10.14 1.25 9.71
CA GLY A 124 10.09 1.74 11.09
C GLY A 124 11.02 0.99 12.04
N VAL A 125 11.04 -0.34 11.93
CA VAL A 125 12.01 -1.19 12.65
C VAL A 125 13.45 -0.78 12.32
N SER A 126 13.75 -0.58 11.04
CA SER A 126 15.07 -0.15 10.58
C SER A 126 15.47 1.23 11.14
N PHE A 127 14.53 2.16 11.22
CA PHE A 127 14.74 3.49 11.79
C PHE A 127 15.09 3.46 13.28
N ALA A 128 14.60 2.48 14.03
CA ALA A 128 14.99 2.30 15.42
C ALA A 128 16.48 2.01 15.57
N PHE A 129 17.04 1.20 14.67
CA PHE A 129 18.48 0.88 14.67
C PHE A 129 19.35 2.01 14.11
N MET A 130 18.83 2.80 13.17
CA MET A 130 19.56 3.90 12.53
C MET A 130 19.62 5.19 13.37
N LYS A 131 18.94 5.24 14.52
CA LYS A 131 18.85 6.42 15.40
C LYS A 131 18.41 7.69 14.67
N VAL A 132 17.44 7.57 13.76
CA VAL A 132 16.80 8.70 13.06
C VAL A 132 15.71 9.32 13.90
N ASN A 133 15.40 10.59 13.61
CA ASN A 133 14.24 11.23 14.23
C ASN A 133 12.96 10.65 13.58
N ILE A 134 12.31 9.74 14.31
CA ILE A 134 11.12 9.04 13.80
C ILE A 134 9.99 10.00 13.43
N TRP A 135 9.76 11.05 14.21
CA TRP A 135 8.68 12.01 13.95
C TRP A 135 8.85 12.73 12.62
N PHE A 136 10.07 13.19 12.33
CA PHE A 136 10.36 13.81 11.04
C PHE A 136 10.19 12.82 9.89
N SER A 137 10.72 11.60 10.03
CA SER A 137 10.65 10.56 9.00
C SER A 137 9.20 10.20 8.68
N VAL A 138 8.37 10.01 9.70
CA VAL A 138 6.95 9.65 9.56
C VAL A 138 6.16 10.76 8.87
N ILE A 139 6.41 12.02 9.19
CA ILE A 139 5.75 13.15 8.52
C ILE A 139 6.13 13.18 7.04
N VAL A 140 7.41 13.01 6.71
CA VAL A 140 7.87 12.99 5.30
C VAL A 140 7.24 11.82 4.55
N ILE A 141 7.27 10.60 5.11
CA ILE A 141 6.62 9.42 4.51
C ILE A 141 5.14 9.68 4.27
N SER A 142 4.40 10.17 5.26
CA SER A 142 2.98 10.44 5.16
C SER A 142 2.63 11.44 4.07
N VAL A 143 3.36 12.57 4.01
CA VAL A 143 3.15 13.63 3.02
C VAL A 143 3.48 13.12 1.61
N VAL A 144 4.61 12.45 1.44
CA VAL A 144 5.02 11.88 0.15
C VAL A 144 3.98 10.86 -0.32
N THR A 145 3.57 9.93 0.56
CA THR A 145 2.56 8.91 0.22
C THR A 145 1.22 9.54 -0.14
N GLY A 146 0.74 10.52 0.62
CA GLY A 146 -0.49 11.24 0.31
C GLY A 146 -0.45 11.95 -1.04
N ALA A 147 0.68 12.59 -1.37
CA ALA A 147 0.89 13.24 -2.66
C ALA A 147 0.91 12.21 -3.81
N PHE A 148 1.68 11.13 -3.67
CA PHE A 148 1.77 10.06 -4.66
C PHE A 148 0.41 9.37 -4.87
N SER A 149 -0.32 9.06 -3.79
CA SER A 149 -1.66 8.47 -3.88
C SER A 149 -2.65 9.39 -4.61
N THR A 150 -2.58 10.69 -4.36
CA THR A 150 -3.39 11.68 -5.08
C THR A 150 -3.07 11.68 -6.57
N VAL A 151 -1.80 11.74 -6.93
CA VAL A 151 -1.34 11.70 -8.34
C VAL A 151 -1.74 10.40 -8.99
N GLY A 152 -1.57 9.26 -8.30
CA GLY A 152 -1.98 7.93 -8.76
C GLY A 152 -3.47 7.86 -9.08
N LEU A 153 -4.32 8.41 -8.21
CA LEU A 153 -5.76 8.46 -8.41
C LEU A 153 -6.15 9.24 -9.69
N TYR A 154 -5.51 10.39 -9.93
CA TYR A 154 -5.74 11.18 -11.14
C TYR A 154 -5.23 10.48 -12.39
N ILE A 155 -4.04 9.88 -12.35
CA ILE A 155 -3.48 9.11 -13.46
C ILE A 155 -4.42 7.96 -13.80
N GLY A 156 -4.84 7.16 -12.81
CA GLY A 156 -5.78 6.05 -13.01
C GLY A 156 -7.05 6.49 -13.70
N ARG A 157 -7.64 7.62 -13.28
CA ARG A 157 -8.82 8.18 -13.93
C ARG A 157 -8.58 8.57 -15.40
N VAL A 158 -7.45 9.18 -15.72
CA VAL A 158 -7.14 9.61 -17.11
C VAL A 158 -7.00 8.43 -18.04
N PHE A 159 -6.37 7.35 -17.57
CA PHE A 159 -6.27 6.09 -18.32
C PHE A 159 -7.61 5.32 -18.37
N GLY A 160 -8.51 5.57 -17.44
CA GLY A 160 -9.95 5.36 -17.39
C GLY A 160 -10.48 4.01 -17.85
N ALA A 161 -11.77 4.00 -18.10
CA ALA A 161 -12.63 2.84 -18.31
C ALA A 161 -12.15 1.80 -19.35
N ARG A 162 -11.39 2.20 -20.36
CA ARG A 162 -10.95 1.29 -21.42
C ARG A 162 -9.91 0.28 -20.94
N TRP A 163 -9.09 0.64 -19.94
CA TRP A 163 -8.03 -0.20 -19.39
C TRP A 163 -8.35 -0.77 -18.01
N GLN A 164 -9.50 -0.43 -17.45
CA GLN A 164 -9.91 -0.82 -16.11
C GLN A 164 -9.88 -2.34 -15.92
N LYS A 165 -10.63 -3.08 -16.72
CA LYS A 165 -10.77 -4.54 -16.60
C LYS A 165 -9.44 -5.27 -16.82
N PRO A 166 -8.68 -5.01 -17.91
CA PRO A 166 -7.36 -5.60 -18.07
C PRO A 166 -6.38 -5.24 -16.95
N ALA A 167 -6.38 -3.99 -16.48
CA ALA A 167 -5.49 -3.55 -15.43
C ALA A 167 -5.80 -4.18 -14.07
N GLN A 168 -7.08 -4.34 -13.71
CA GLN A 168 -7.49 -5.02 -12.48
C GLN A 168 -7.09 -6.50 -12.50
N ILE A 169 -7.31 -7.20 -13.61
CA ILE A 169 -6.92 -8.61 -13.75
C ILE A 169 -5.39 -8.75 -13.67
N ALA A 170 -4.66 -7.92 -14.42
CA ALA A 170 -3.20 -7.96 -14.40
C ALA A 170 -2.62 -7.61 -13.02
N GLY A 171 -3.12 -6.54 -12.38
CA GLY A 171 -2.70 -6.13 -11.05
C GLY A 171 -3.02 -7.19 -9.99
N GLY A 172 -4.22 -7.72 -10.00
CA GLY A 172 -4.63 -8.80 -9.10
C GLY A 172 -3.78 -10.07 -9.28
N ALA A 173 -3.52 -10.46 -10.52
CA ALA A 173 -2.66 -11.61 -10.82
C ALA A 173 -1.22 -11.40 -10.32
N VAL A 174 -0.66 -10.21 -10.53
CA VAL A 174 0.69 -9.86 -10.03
C VAL A 174 0.74 -9.93 -8.50
N LEU A 175 -0.26 -9.39 -7.81
CA LEU A 175 -0.31 -9.44 -6.34
C LEU A 175 -0.39 -10.88 -5.81
N VAL A 176 -1.21 -11.72 -6.42
CA VAL A 176 -1.30 -13.15 -6.05
C VAL A 176 0.03 -13.88 -6.29
N LEU A 177 0.66 -13.62 -7.46
CA LEU A 177 1.95 -14.23 -7.79
C LEU A 177 3.07 -13.76 -6.86
N LEU A 178 3.10 -12.48 -6.51
CA LEU A 178 4.06 -11.93 -5.54
C LEU A 178 3.86 -12.54 -4.15
N GLY A 179 2.61 -12.66 -3.69
CA GLY A 179 2.30 -13.32 -2.43
C GLY A 179 2.76 -14.78 -2.44
N LEU A 180 2.49 -15.50 -3.54
CA LEU A 180 2.94 -16.88 -3.70
C LEU A 180 4.47 -16.99 -3.74
N LYS A 181 5.15 -16.07 -4.43
CA LYS A 181 6.62 -16.02 -4.46
C LYS A 181 7.19 -15.86 -3.05
N VAL A 182 6.71 -14.88 -2.28
CA VAL A 182 7.15 -14.64 -0.89
C VAL A 182 6.93 -15.87 -0.02
N LEU A 183 5.80 -16.57 -0.19
CA LEU A 183 5.53 -17.78 0.54
C LEU A 183 6.49 -18.94 0.16
N LEU A 184 6.75 -19.13 -1.14
CA LEU A 184 7.65 -20.18 -1.64
C LEU A 184 9.11 -19.95 -1.26
N GLU A 185 9.56 -18.69 -1.24
CA GLU A 185 10.89 -18.31 -0.73
C GLU A 185 11.02 -18.65 0.75
N HIS A 186 9.99 -18.36 1.55
CA HIS A 186 10.01 -18.68 2.97
C HIS A 186 9.99 -20.20 3.24
N LEU A 187 9.27 -20.96 2.43
CA LEU A 187 9.22 -22.42 2.53
C LEU A 187 10.48 -23.13 1.98
N GLY A 188 11.46 -22.38 1.46
CA GLY A 188 12.72 -22.91 0.95
C GLY A 188 12.62 -23.63 -0.40
N PHE A 189 11.50 -23.48 -1.13
CA PHE A 189 11.34 -24.07 -2.45
C PHE A 189 12.06 -23.28 -3.56
N ILE A 190 12.34 -22.00 -3.33
CA ILE A 190 13.05 -21.12 -4.29
C ILE A 190 14.11 -20.37 -3.48
N ALA A 191 15.38 -20.65 -3.74
CA ALA A 191 16.53 -19.89 -3.25
C ALA A 191 17.11 -19.10 -4.41
N TRP A 192 17.07 -17.78 -4.32
CA TRP A 192 17.83 -16.85 -5.17
C TRP A 192 18.72 -16.00 -4.28
#